data_595ed0101b6a38e541f3a9dae70e2a43
#
_entry.id   595ed0101b6a38e541f3a9dae70e2a43
#
_cell.length_a   1.000
_cell.length_b   1.000
_cell.length_c   1.000
_cell.angle_alpha   90.00
_cell.angle_beta   90.00
_cell.angle_gamma   90.00
#
_symmetry.space_group_name_H-M   'P 1'
#
loop_
_entity.id
_entity.type
_entity.pdbx_description
1 polymer ?
#
loop_
_entity_poly.entity_id
_entity_poly.type
_entity_poly.pdbx_seq_one_letter_code
_entity_poly.pdbx_strand_id
1 'polypeptide(L)'
;MKNFSLKQAFSCAATEFVKWVCDARMVIVAVLLIFINNFAVSPLTNNAELMGEPLNILEPFIAVANSEILILIIPIVFLTLIADYPKVDTNTVFYIVRIGRANWFVGQILKLVFMIISYLAVIFLGTVLPMLSKGFWYNGWSNVATGFVKMFPDRRGDFGVELLPENLYNQLSVFEAAVKSYLLVAAYLMIIGLILLVFSLFKRKTMGFIICGGMISLGMAFSAIRTNLMWTMPMANSITWLHYTKYFREPVMSMSFSVSYLAIFIAVLLVFCFIAIRKFNYDNVAEIAS
;
A
#
# COMPACT_ATOMS: atom_id res chain seq x y z
N MET A 1 -15.51 -33.59 -4.72
CA MET A 1 -14.73 -32.36 -4.58
C MET A 1 -13.56 -32.45 -5.55
N LYS A 2 -13.31 -31.44 -6.41
CA LYS A 2 -12.11 -31.43 -7.26
C LYS A 2 -10.85 -31.27 -6.40
N ASN A 3 -9.78 -31.99 -6.74
CA ASN A 3 -8.51 -31.90 -6.03
C ASN A 3 -7.94 -30.47 -6.15
N PHE A 4 -7.31 -29.99 -5.10
CA PHE A 4 -6.60 -28.72 -5.10
C PHE A 4 -5.40 -28.76 -6.05
N SER A 5 -5.27 -27.71 -6.88
CA SER A 5 -4.17 -27.58 -7.85
C SER A 5 -3.66 -26.14 -7.88
N LEU A 6 -2.44 -25.93 -7.41
CA LEU A 6 -1.75 -24.63 -7.45
C LEU A 6 -1.66 -24.08 -8.89
N LYS A 7 -1.44 -24.93 -9.89
CA LYS A 7 -1.38 -24.52 -11.30
C LYS A 7 -2.70 -23.88 -11.77
N GLN A 8 -3.84 -24.48 -11.37
CA GLN A 8 -5.15 -23.93 -11.73
C GLN A 8 -5.43 -22.61 -11.00
N ALA A 9 -5.06 -22.50 -9.71
CA ALA A 9 -5.19 -21.28 -8.95
C ALA A 9 -4.33 -20.14 -9.53
N PHE A 10 -3.09 -20.42 -9.90
CA PHE A 10 -2.18 -19.46 -10.53
C PHE A 10 -2.69 -19.02 -11.92
N SER A 11 -3.14 -19.93 -12.75
CA SER A 11 -3.71 -19.61 -14.06
C SER A 11 -4.95 -18.71 -13.92
N CYS A 12 -5.82 -18.99 -12.93
CA CYS A 12 -6.97 -18.16 -12.61
C CYS A 12 -6.52 -16.75 -12.19
N ALA A 13 -5.56 -16.65 -11.28
CA ALA A 13 -5.01 -15.39 -10.80
C ALA A 13 -4.41 -14.56 -11.95
N ALA A 14 -3.59 -15.17 -12.80
CA ALA A 14 -2.96 -14.50 -13.94
C ALA A 14 -3.98 -13.96 -14.94
N THR A 15 -4.98 -14.77 -15.30
CA THR A 15 -6.04 -14.34 -16.25
C THR A 15 -6.84 -13.16 -15.69
N GLU A 16 -7.22 -13.23 -14.43
CA GLU A 16 -7.98 -12.16 -13.76
C GLU A 16 -7.12 -10.90 -13.52
N PHE A 17 -5.81 -11.07 -13.31
CA PHE A 17 -4.88 -9.95 -13.18
C PHE A 17 -4.72 -9.19 -14.49
N VAL A 18 -4.58 -9.88 -15.63
CA VAL A 18 -4.51 -9.23 -16.96
C VAL A 18 -5.77 -8.41 -17.22
N LYS A 19 -6.96 -8.93 -16.90
CA LYS A 19 -8.21 -8.17 -17.02
C LYS A 19 -8.21 -6.90 -16.17
N TRP A 20 -7.61 -6.94 -14.99
CA TRP A 20 -7.50 -5.78 -14.11
C TRP A 20 -6.51 -4.74 -14.65
N VAL A 21 -5.36 -5.16 -15.18
CA VAL A 21 -4.38 -4.24 -15.82
C VAL A 21 -4.98 -3.53 -17.03
N CYS A 22 -5.83 -4.22 -17.79
CA CYS A 22 -6.52 -3.65 -18.96
C CYS A 22 -7.78 -2.84 -18.62
N ASP A 23 -8.11 -2.67 -17.33
CA ASP A 23 -9.28 -1.88 -16.92
C ASP A 23 -9.02 -0.37 -17.15
N ALA A 24 -10.04 0.34 -17.64
CA ALA A 24 -9.96 1.79 -17.88
C ALA A 24 -9.60 2.61 -16.63
N ARG A 25 -9.90 2.08 -15.43
CA ARG A 25 -9.54 2.72 -14.15
C ARG A 25 -8.03 2.86 -13.94
N MET A 26 -7.20 2.11 -14.68
CA MET A 26 -5.74 2.25 -14.60
C MET A 26 -5.24 3.65 -14.98
N VAL A 27 -6.06 4.46 -15.66
CA VAL A 27 -5.78 5.88 -15.88
C VAL A 27 -5.59 6.65 -14.57
N ILE A 28 -6.27 6.24 -13.48
CA ILE A 28 -6.14 6.84 -12.14
C ILE A 28 -4.70 6.68 -11.60
N VAL A 29 -4.01 5.59 -11.98
CA VAL A 29 -2.60 5.38 -11.61
C VAL A 29 -1.70 6.42 -12.26
N ALA A 30 -1.94 6.79 -13.52
CA ALA A 30 -1.18 7.86 -14.18
C ALA A 30 -1.39 9.21 -13.47
N VAL A 31 -2.63 9.51 -13.06
CA VAL A 31 -2.93 10.72 -12.26
C VAL A 31 -2.21 10.67 -10.91
N LEU A 32 -2.18 9.50 -10.25
CA LEU A 32 -1.43 9.31 -9.00
C LEU A 32 0.07 9.57 -9.20
N LEU A 33 0.66 9.10 -10.29
CA LEU A 33 2.09 9.34 -10.57
C LEU A 33 2.39 10.83 -10.79
N ILE A 34 1.51 11.57 -11.47
CA ILE A 34 1.64 13.02 -11.61
C ILE A 34 1.57 13.70 -10.23
N PHE A 35 0.64 13.25 -9.39
CA PHE A 35 0.50 13.75 -8.03
C PHE A 35 1.77 13.46 -7.19
N ILE A 36 2.27 12.23 -7.22
CA ILE A 36 3.51 11.82 -6.53
C ILE A 36 4.69 12.66 -7.02
N ASN A 37 4.80 12.89 -8.33
CA ASN A 37 5.87 13.72 -8.87
C ASN A 37 5.82 15.15 -8.31
N ASN A 38 4.65 15.77 -8.27
CA ASN A 38 4.50 17.15 -7.78
C ASN A 38 4.65 17.26 -6.26
N PHE A 39 4.20 16.26 -5.48
CA PHE A 39 4.19 16.31 -4.03
C PHE A 39 5.38 15.64 -3.34
N ALA A 40 6.15 14.80 -4.03
CA ALA A 40 7.31 14.14 -3.44
C ALA A 40 8.58 14.38 -4.25
N VAL A 41 8.57 14.09 -5.55
CA VAL A 41 9.79 14.14 -6.36
C VAL A 41 10.26 15.57 -6.57
N SER A 42 9.38 16.47 -7.07
CA SER A 42 9.71 17.87 -7.35
C SER A 42 10.20 18.67 -6.14
N PRO A 43 9.53 18.63 -4.95
CA PRO A 43 10.01 19.34 -3.78
C PRO A 43 11.40 18.90 -3.33
N LEU A 44 11.67 17.58 -3.35
CA LEU A 44 12.99 17.05 -2.99
C LEU A 44 14.06 17.44 -4.04
N THR A 45 13.72 17.41 -5.32
CA THR A 45 14.62 17.83 -6.40
C THR A 45 14.95 19.31 -6.30
N ASN A 46 13.96 20.17 -6.01
CA ASN A 46 14.18 21.60 -5.82
C ASN A 46 15.11 21.87 -4.62
N ASN A 47 14.97 21.13 -3.53
CA ASN A 47 15.89 21.24 -2.39
C ASN A 47 17.32 20.81 -2.77
N ALA A 48 17.45 19.77 -3.59
CA ALA A 48 18.75 19.31 -4.10
C ALA A 48 19.42 20.36 -5.02
N GLU A 49 18.65 20.98 -5.91
CA GLU A 49 19.13 22.03 -6.79
C GLU A 49 19.55 23.28 -6.01
N LEU A 50 18.83 23.65 -4.96
CA LEU A 50 19.20 24.78 -4.08
C LEU A 50 20.49 24.52 -3.30
N MET A 51 20.74 23.28 -2.88
CA MET A 51 21.99 22.89 -2.22
C MET A 51 23.15 22.66 -3.18
N GLY A 52 22.84 22.41 -4.46
CA GLY A 52 23.84 21.97 -5.45
C GLY A 52 24.36 20.55 -5.19
N GLU A 53 23.61 19.72 -4.47
CA GLU A 53 24.00 18.37 -4.11
C GLU A 53 23.00 17.31 -4.63
N PRO A 54 23.47 16.11 -5.00
CA PRO A 54 22.59 15.06 -5.50
C PRO A 54 21.77 14.41 -4.37
N LEU A 55 20.57 13.93 -4.72
CA LEU A 55 19.72 13.09 -3.87
C LEU A 55 20.08 11.61 -4.02
N ASN A 56 19.79 10.82 -2.98
CA ASN A 56 19.71 9.37 -3.16
C ASN A 56 18.44 9.03 -3.94
N ILE A 57 18.58 8.16 -4.95
CA ILE A 57 17.46 7.80 -5.85
C ILE A 57 16.30 7.12 -5.13
N LEU A 58 16.51 6.55 -3.94
CA LEU A 58 15.45 5.94 -3.11
C LEU A 58 14.73 6.95 -2.20
N GLU A 59 15.27 8.14 -1.96
CA GLU A 59 14.67 9.11 -1.03
C GLU A 59 13.26 9.54 -1.44
N PRO A 60 12.96 9.86 -2.73
CA PRO A 60 11.59 10.15 -3.12
C PRO A 60 10.63 8.95 -2.94
N PHE A 61 11.13 7.75 -3.19
CA PHE A 61 10.36 6.52 -2.96
C PHE A 61 10.03 6.30 -1.47
N ILE A 62 11.00 6.56 -0.58
CA ILE A 62 10.80 6.49 0.88
C ILE A 62 9.84 7.60 1.33
N ALA A 63 10.00 8.81 0.82
CA ALA A 63 9.14 9.96 1.12
C ALA A 63 7.66 9.67 0.82
N VAL A 64 7.37 9.03 -0.32
CA VAL A 64 6.01 8.64 -0.72
C VAL A 64 5.35 7.74 0.31
N ALA A 65 6.06 6.74 0.83
CA ALA A 65 5.52 5.79 1.80
C ALA A 65 5.46 6.34 3.24
N ASN A 66 6.06 7.50 3.48
CA ASN A 66 6.15 8.11 4.82
C ASN A 66 5.47 9.49 4.91
N SER A 67 5.02 10.06 3.80
CA SER A 67 4.23 11.30 3.80
C SER A 67 2.80 11.03 4.26
N GLU A 68 2.30 11.78 5.24
CA GLU A 68 0.94 11.64 5.77
C GLU A 68 -0.13 11.80 4.67
N ILE A 69 0.08 12.71 3.72
CA ILE A 69 -0.85 12.95 2.60
C ILE A 69 -0.82 11.78 1.61
N LEU A 70 0.38 11.32 1.23
CA LEU A 70 0.51 10.27 0.23
C LEU A 70 0.07 8.91 0.78
N ILE A 71 0.32 8.64 2.06
CA ILE A 71 -0.13 7.40 2.71
C ILE A 71 -1.66 7.35 2.89
N LEU A 72 -2.35 8.49 2.79
CA LEU A 72 -3.81 8.55 2.67
C LEU A 72 -4.26 8.27 1.23
N ILE A 73 -3.62 8.92 0.25
CA ILE A 73 -4.04 8.86 -1.16
C ILE A 73 -3.77 7.48 -1.79
N ILE A 74 -2.61 6.87 -1.50
CA ILE A 74 -2.22 5.56 -2.03
C ILE A 74 -3.29 4.48 -1.76
N PRO A 75 -3.77 4.25 -0.54
CA PRO A 75 -4.81 3.25 -0.28
C PRO A 75 -6.19 3.65 -0.83
N ILE A 76 -6.52 4.95 -0.92
CA ILE A 76 -7.76 5.41 -1.56
C ILE A 76 -7.75 5.08 -3.06
N VAL A 77 -6.66 5.39 -3.75
CA VAL A 77 -6.50 5.04 -5.17
C VAL A 77 -6.54 3.53 -5.35
N PHE A 78 -5.80 2.78 -4.53
CA PHE A 78 -5.84 1.32 -4.58
C PHE A 78 -7.25 0.77 -4.35
N LEU A 79 -7.98 1.27 -3.35
CA LEU A 79 -9.37 0.89 -3.06
C LEU A 79 -10.28 1.15 -4.28
N THR A 80 -10.08 2.26 -4.99
CA THR A 80 -10.82 2.58 -6.21
C THR A 80 -10.52 1.60 -7.34
N LEU A 81 -9.24 1.22 -7.52
CA LEU A 81 -8.80 0.26 -8.52
C LEU A 81 -9.34 -1.15 -8.27
N ILE A 82 -9.52 -1.51 -7.00
CA ILE A 82 -10.04 -2.83 -6.59
C ILE A 82 -11.52 -2.78 -6.18
N ALA A 83 -12.25 -1.69 -6.49
CA ALA A 83 -13.64 -1.53 -6.07
C ALA A 83 -14.56 -2.68 -6.51
N ASP A 84 -14.26 -3.35 -7.64
CA ASP A 84 -14.99 -4.52 -8.12
C ASP A 84 -14.37 -5.87 -7.72
N TYR A 85 -13.44 -5.87 -6.77
CA TYR A 85 -12.76 -7.09 -6.35
C TYR A 85 -13.59 -7.87 -5.29
N PRO A 86 -13.72 -9.20 -5.46
CA PRO A 86 -13.48 -9.96 -6.69
C PRO A 86 -14.55 -9.63 -7.74
N LYS A 87 -14.13 -9.44 -9.00
CA LYS A 87 -15.08 -9.24 -10.09
C LYS A 87 -15.76 -10.58 -10.39
N VAL A 88 -17.04 -10.65 -10.08
CA VAL A 88 -17.86 -11.82 -10.31
C VAL A 88 -18.76 -11.53 -11.51
N ASP A 89 -18.47 -12.12 -12.64
CA ASP A 89 -19.26 -12.06 -13.86
C ASP A 89 -19.84 -13.45 -14.18
N THR A 90 -20.70 -13.54 -15.19
CA THR A 90 -21.29 -14.80 -15.66
C THR A 90 -20.23 -15.87 -16.00
N ASN A 91 -19.06 -15.43 -16.48
CA ASN A 91 -17.95 -16.33 -16.79
C ASN A 91 -17.30 -16.90 -15.51
N THR A 92 -17.34 -16.16 -14.40
CA THR A 92 -16.78 -16.60 -13.11
C THR A 92 -17.48 -17.86 -12.60
N VAL A 93 -18.79 -18.02 -12.86
CA VAL A 93 -19.53 -19.26 -12.51
C VAL A 93 -18.92 -20.46 -13.22
N PHE A 94 -18.68 -20.35 -14.54
CA PHE A 94 -18.07 -21.43 -15.32
C PHE A 94 -16.65 -21.76 -14.82
N TYR A 95 -15.88 -20.74 -14.43
CA TYR A 95 -14.56 -20.95 -13.80
C TYR A 95 -14.68 -21.71 -12.49
N ILE A 96 -15.55 -21.29 -11.58
CA ILE A 96 -15.73 -21.95 -10.28
C ILE A 96 -16.19 -23.41 -10.45
N VAL A 97 -17.10 -23.67 -11.39
CA VAL A 97 -17.55 -25.05 -11.70
C VAL A 97 -16.40 -25.89 -12.28
N ARG A 98 -15.59 -25.29 -13.17
CA ARG A 98 -14.51 -25.99 -13.86
C ARG A 98 -13.31 -26.29 -12.97
N ILE A 99 -12.84 -25.33 -12.17
CA ILE A 99 -11.60 -25.45 -11.36
C ILE A 99 -11.87 -25.78 -9.90
N GLY A 100 -13.08 -25.56 -9.42
CA GLY A 100 -13.48 -25.76 -8.02
C GLY A 100 -13.30 -24.53 -7.14
N ARG A 101 -14.12 -24.41 -6.08
CA ARG A 101 -14.17 -23.25 -5.16
C ARG A 101 -12.81 -22.94 -4.52
N ALA A 102 -12.08 -23.99 -4.08
CA ALA A 102 -10.80 -23.81 -3.40
C ALA A 102 -9.74 -23.22 -4.32
N ASN A 103 -9.64 -23.72 -5.55
CA ASN A 103 -8.69 -23.20 -6.54
C ASN A 103 -9.02 -21.75 -6.95
N TRP A 104 -10.30 -21.44 -7.14
CA TRP A 104 -10.74 -20.07 -7.42
C TRP A 104 -10.42 -19.12 -6.27
N PHE A 105 -10.71 -19.52 -5.02
CA PHE A 105 -10.44 -18.70 -3.84
C PHE A 105 -8.95 -18.38 -3.67
N VAL A 106 -8.09 -19.39 -3.76
CA VAL A 106 -6.63 -19.19 -3.72
C VAL A 106 -6.18 -18.33 -4.90
N GLY A 107 -6.79 -18.52 -6.07
CA GLY A 107 -6.57 -17.67 -7.24
C GLY A 107 -6.89 -16.19 -6.98
N GLN A 108 -7.97 -15.88 -6.25
CA GLN A 108 -8.29 -14.50 -5.87
C GLN A 108 -7.25 -13.90 -4.93
N ILE A 109 -6.79 -14.66 -3.91
CA ILE A 109 -5.72 -14.18 -3.01
C ILE A 109 -4.43 -13.90 -3.79
N LEU A 110 -4.01 -14.81 -4.68
CA LEU A 110 -2.83 -14.62 -5.52
C LEU A 110 -2.98 -13.40 -6.45
N LYS A 111 -4.16 -13.20 -7.03
CA LYS A 111 -4.48 -11.99 -7.81
C LYS A 111 -4.30 -10.73 -6.99
N LEU A 112 -4.79 -10.71 -5.74
CA LEU A 112 -4.63 -9.55 -4.85
C LEU A 112 -3.15 -9.25 -4.59
N VAL A 113 -2.34 -10.29 -4.35
CA VAL A 113 -0.88 -10.13 -4.20
C VAL A 113 -0.25 -9.54 -5.46
N PHE A 114 -0.61 -10.03 -6.65
CA PHE A 114 -0.11 -9.48 -7.92
C PHE A 114 -0.51 -8.01 -8.12
N MET A 115 -1.75 -7.65 -7.77
CA MET A 115 -2.22 -6.26 -7.84
C MET A 115 -1.42 -5.34 -6.92
N ILE A 116 -1.14 -5.76 -5.67
CA ILE A 116 -0.36 -4.99 -4.71
C ILE A 116 1.09 -4.82 -5.19
N ILE A 117 1.74 -5.92 -5.60
CA ILE A 117 3.13 -5.88 -6.08
C ILE A 117 3.25 -4.96 -7.30
N SER A 118 2.37 -5.11 -8.30
CA SER A 118 2.42 -4.28 -9.50
C SER A 118 2.11 -2.82 -9.22
N TYR A 119 1.16 -2.52 -8.34
CA TYR A 119 0.83 -1.17 -7.92
C TYR A 119 2.01 -0.47 -7.24
N LEU A 120 2.66 -1.14 -6.28
CA LEU A 120 3.85 -0.62 -5.61
C LEU A 120 5.06 -0.55 -6.55
N ALA A 121 5.20 -1.48 -7.49
CA ALA A 121 6.25 -1.43 -8.51
C ALA A 121 6.09 -0.21 -9.45
N VAL A 122 4.86 0.14 -9.81
CA VAL A 122 4.58 1.34 -10.61
C VAL A 122 4.94 2.61 -9.84
N ILE A 123 4.62 2.68 -8.52
CA ILE A 123 5.04 3.79 -7.66
C ILE A 123 6.57 3.87 -7.58
N PHE A 124 7.24 2.74 -7.38
CA PHE A 124 8.70 2.65 -7.37
C PHE A 124 9.30 3.21 -8.68
N LEU A 125 8.84 2.72 -9.81
CA LEU A 125 9.32 3.19 -11.11
C LEU A 125 9.04 4.68 -11.31
N GLY A 126 7.85 5.15 -10.94
CA GLY A 126 7.48 6.56 -11.07
C GLY A 126 8.32 7.53 -10.22
N THR A 127 8.87 7.07 -9.10
CA THR A 127 9.74 7.88 -8.23
C THR A 127 11.22 7.73 -8.56
N VAL A 128 11.67 6.53 -8.91
CA VAL A 128 13.10 6.24 -9.13
C VAL A 128 13.56 6.63 -10.54
N LEU A 129 12.75 6.40 -11.59
CA LEU A 129 13.17 6.71 -12.98
C LEU A 129 13.54 8.19 -13.19
N PRO A 130 12.80 9.19 -12.66
CA PRO A 130 13.21 10.59 -12.80
C PRO A 130 14.53 10.91 -12.11
N MET A 131 14.91 10.12 -11.09
CA MET A 131 16.13 10.33 -10.30
C MET A 131 17.38 9.68 -10.87
N LEU A 132 17.27 8.72 -11.82
CA LEU A 132 18.41 7.96 -12.34
C LEU A 132 19.51 8.84 -12.97
N SER A 133 19.14 9.98 -13.53
CA SER A 133 20.11 10.90 -14.17
C SER A 133 20.71 11.95 -13.23
N LYS A 134 20.08 12.19 -12.07
CA LYS A 134 20.43 13.29 -11.16
C LYS A 134 20.83 12.81 -9.76
N GLY A 135 20.57 11.54 -9.43
CA GLY A 135 20.79 10.97 -8.12
C GLY A 135 21.96 10.01 -8.04
N PHE A 136 22.28 9.57 -6.82
CA PHE A 136 23.28 8.55 -6.56
C PHE A 136 22.65 7.31 -5.89
N TRP A 137 23.32 6.17 -6.05
CA TRP A 137 22.92 4.90 -5.44
C TRP A 137 23.91 4.51 -4.33
N TYR A 138 23.54 4.69 -3.10
CA TYR A 138 24.31 4.29 -1.93
C TYR A 138 23.40 4.03 -0.72
N ASN A 139 23.84 3.22 0.24
CA ASN A 139 23.06 2.97 1.47
C ASN A 139 23.33 4.07 2.53
N GLY A 140 23.18 5.31 2.15
CA GLY A 140 23.34 6.48 3.01
C GLY A 140 22.40 7.58 2.54
N TRP A 141 21.91 8.38 3.49
CA TRP A 141 21.07 9.53 3.21
C TRP A 141 21.90 10.64 2.54
N SER A 142 21.25 11.40 1.68
CA SER A 142 21.88 12.55 1.04
C SER A 142 22.12 13.67 2.06
N ASN A 143 23.07 14.55 1.75
CA ASN A 143 23.24 15.80 2.50
C ASN A 143 22.00 16.69 2.40
N VAL A 144 21.21 16.54 1.33
CA VAL A 144 19.94 17.25 1.16
C VAL A 144 18.94 16.83 2.25
N ALA A 145 18.78 15.53 2.50
CA ALA A 145 17.87 15.04 3.55
C ALA A 145 18.33 15.44 4.95
N THR A 146 19.65 15.43 5.23
CA THR A 146 20.19 15.58 6.59
C THR A 146 20.69 16.99 6.91
N GLY A 147 21.02 17.78 5.90
CA GLY A 147 21.70 19.08 6.00
C GLY A 147 20.89 20.30 5.54
N PHE A 148 19.81 20.11 4.76
CA PHE A 148 19.05 21.21 4.18
C PHE A 148 18.60 22.26 5.22
N VAL A 149 18.00 21.81 6.32
CA VAL A 149 17.53 22.70 7.40
C VAL A 149 18.68 23.47 8.08
N LYS A 150 19.89 22.89 8.13
CA LYS A 150 21.06 23.57 8.71
C LYS A 150 21.56 24.67 7.80
N MET A 151 21.48 24.47 6.48
CA MET A 151 21.90 25.43 5.47
C MET A 151 20.85 26.52 5.22
N PHE A 152 19.56 26.15 5.28
CA PHE A 152 18.42 27.03 5.06
C PHE A 152 17.43 27.00 6.24
N PRO A 153 17.76 27.58 7.41
CA PRO A 153 16.91 27.51 8.62
C PRO A 153 15.52 28.13 8.41
N ASP A 154 15.41 29.15 7.57
CA ASP A 154 14.15 29.86 7.27
C ASP A 154 13.15 28.98 6.52
N ARG A 155 13.63 27.90 5.88
CA ARG A 155 12.81 26.93 5.13
C ARG A 155 12.49 25.65 5.88
N ARG A 156 12.67 25.64 7.19
CA ARG A 156 12.41 24.46 8.05
C ARG A 156 10.98 23.96 7.95
N GLY A 157 10.00 24.83 7.71
CA GLY A 157 8.59 24.50 7.56
C GLY A 157 8.15 24.18 6.12
N ASP A 158 9.09 24.15 5.16
CA ASP A 158 8.76 23.82 3.78
C ASP A 158 8.35 22.35 3.67
N PHE A 159 7.29 22.09 2.92
CA PHE A 159 6.74 20.76 2.72
C PHE A 159 7.80 19.73 2.26
N GLY A 160 8.72 20.14 1.37
CA GLY A 160 9.80 19.28 0.88
C GLY A 160 10.76 18.79 1.98
N VAL A 161 10.85 19.51 3.11
CA VAL A 161 11.68 19.12 4.27
C VAL A 161 10.93 18.09 5.13
N GLU A 162 9.63 18.26 5.28
CA GLU A 162 8.80 17.36 6.09
C GLU A 162 8.61 15.98 5.48
N LEU A 163 8.90 15.82 4.18
CA LEU A 163 8.82 14.53 3.47
C LEU A 163 9.79 13.47 4.00
N LEU A 164 10.96 13.89 4.51
CA LEU A 164 11.98 13.03 5.08
C LEU A 164 12.30 13.49 6.52
N PRO A 165 11.47 13.11 7.51
CA PRO A 165 11.62 13.59 8.87
C PRO A 165 12.85 13.02 9.57
N GLU A 166 13.39 13.81 10.53
CA GLU A 166 14.58 13.44 11.33
C GLU A 166 14.45 12.08 12.02
N ASN A 167 13.23 11.70 12.42
CA ASN A 167 12.94 10.41 13.03
C ASN A 167 13.28 9.23 12.11
N LEU A 168 13.28 9.46 10.80
CA LEU A 168 13.54 8.41 9.81
C LEU A 168 15.04 8.28 9.54
N TYR A 169 15.70 9.39 9.14
CA TYR A 169 17.09 9.33 8.72
C TYR A 169 18.10 9.21 9.87
N ASN A 170 17.72 9.58 11.10
CA ASN A 170 18.56 9.36 12.27
C ASN A 170 18.54 7.92 12.80
N GLN A 171 17.52 7.14 12.43
CA GLN A 171 17.27 5.81 13.02
C GLN A 171 17.52 4.67 12.05
N LEU A 172 17.34 4.89 10.76
CA LEU A 172 17.37 3.85 9.73
C LEU A 172 18.33 4.20 8.61
N SER A 173 18.94 3.18 8.00
CA SER A 173 19.63 3.32 6.73
C SER A 173 18.60 3.44 5.58
N VAL A 174 19.01 3.96 4.42
CA VAL A 174 18.12 4.18 3.27
C VAL A 174 17.44 2.89 2.79
N PHE A 175 18.20 1.80 2.64
CA PHE A 175 17.63 0.51 2.20
C PHE A 175 16.67 -0.07 3.23
N GLU A 176 17.01 0.04 4.50
CA GLU A 176 16.16 -0.42 5.58
C GLU A 176 14.85 0.37 5.65
N ALA A 177 14.92 1.70 5.51
CA ALA A 177 13.75 2.58 5.45
C ALA A 177 12.86 2.25 4.24
N ALA A 178 13.44 2.06 3.05
CA ALA A 178 12.70 1.69 1.86
C ALA A 178 11.97 0.35 2.03
N VAL A 179 12.70 -0.70 2.43
CA VAL A 179 12.15 -2.05 2.56
C VAL A 179 11.06 -2.11 3.64
N LYS A 180 11.32 -1.56 4.83
CA LYS A 180 10.35 -1.55 5.94
C LYS A 180 9.08 -0.79 5.55
N SER A 181 9.21 0.42 5.01
CA SER A 181 8.06 1.23 4.63
C SER A 181 7.17 0.51 3.62
N TYR A 182 7.74 -0.06 2.57
CA TYR A 182 6.93 -0.70 1.53
C TYR A 182 6.35 -2.06 1.92
N LEU A 183 7.03 -2.83 2.77
CA LEU A 183 6.45 -4.05 3.33
C LEU A 183 5.24 -3.75 4.23
N LEU A 184 5.32 -2.70 5.04
CA LEU A 184 4.20 -2.26 5.89
C LEU A 184 3.03 -1.72 5.05
N VAL A 185 3.32 -0.90 4.03
CA VAL A 185 2.29 -0.43 3.09
C VAL A 185 1.66 -1.59 2.34
N ALA A 186 2.43 -2.57 1.87
CA ALA A 186 1.90 -3.76 1.21
C ALA A 186 0.97 -4.56 2.12
N ALA A 187 1.34 -4.73 3.41
CA ALA A 187 0.49 -5.38 4.40
C ALA A 187 -0.81 -4.59 4.64
N TYR A 188 -0.75 -3.26 4.68
CA TYR A 188 -1.93 -2.42 4.80
C TYR A 188 -2.87 -2.55 3.59
N LEU A 189 -2.33 -2.51 2.36
CA LEU A 189 -3.11 -2.73 1.14
C LEU A 189 -3.72 -4.14 1.09
N MET A 190 -3.00 -5.14 1.62
CA MET A 190 -3.51 -6.51 1.74
C MET A 190 -4.74 -6.58 2.65
N ILE A 191 -4.73 -5.87 3.79
CA ILE A 191 -5.88 -5.76 4.69
C ILE A 191 -7.09 -5.18 3.95
N ILE A 192 -6.91 -4.07 3.21
CA ILE A 192 -7.98 -3.45 2.42
C ILE A 192 -8.58 -4.44 1.42
N GLY A 193 -7.74 -5.12 0.65
CA GLY A 193 -8.20 -6.11 -0.33
C GLY A 193 -8.91 -7.31 0.31
N LEU A 194 -8.42 -7.79 1.45
CA LEU A 194 -9.06 -8.90 2.17
C LEU A 194 -10.41 -8.51 2.78
N ILE A 195 -10.56 -7.29 3.31
CA ILE A 195 -11.86 -6.78 3.77
C ILE A 195 -12.87 -6.80 2.62
N LEU A 196 -12.49 -6.26 1.45
CA LEU A 196 -13.38 -6.30 0.27
C LEU A 196 -13.74 -7.74 -0.12
N LEU A 197 -12.76 -8.66 -0.10
CA LEU A 197 -12.99 -10.07 -0.41
C LEU A 197 -13.99 -10.70 0.56
N VAL A 198 -13.82 -10.52 1.88
CA VAL A 198 -14.73 -11.04 2.92
C VAL A 198 -16.14 -10.54 2.66
N PHE A 199 -16.34 -9.24 2.55
CA PHE A 199 -17.68 -8.65 2.40
C PHE A 199 -18.32 -8.99 1.04
N SER A 200 -17.52 -9.13 0.00
CA SER A 200 -18.02 -9.60 -1.30
C SER A 200 -18.51 -11.05 -1.24
N LEU A 201 -17.78 -11.93 -0.57
CA LEU A 201 -18.21 -13.32 -0.34
C LEU A 201 -19.50 -13.42 0.48
N PHE A 202 -19.77 -12.44 1.38
CA PHE A 202 -21.04 -12.31 2.11
C PHE A 202 -22.13 -11.52 1.37
N LYS A 203 -21.96 -11.20 0.08
CA LYS A 203 -22.89 -10.39 -0.75
C LYS A 203 -23.12 -8.97 -0.22
N ARG A 204 -22.20 -8.42 0.54
CA ARG A 204 -22.29 -7.08 1.14
C ARG A 204 -21.13 -6.19 0.70
N LYS A 205 -20.80 -6.20 -0.60
CA LYS A 205 -19.66 -5.50 -1.18
C LYS A 205 -19.61 -4.02 -0.81
N THR A 206 -20.76 -3.32 -0.87
CA THR A 206 -20.86 -1.89 -0.49
C THR A 206 -20.43 -1.65 0.95
N MET A 207 -20.80 -2.56 1.89
CA MET A 207 -20.37 -2.45 3.28
C MET A 207 -18.85 -2.62 3.41
N GLY A 208 -18.26 -3.53 2.66
CA GLY A 208 -16.79 -3.68 2.61
C GLY A 208 -16.10 -2.40 2.17
N PHE A 209 -16.63 -1.74 1.14
CA PHE A 209 -16.10 -0.47 0.64
C PHE A 209 -16.22 0.66 1.70
N ILE A 210 -17.36 0.78 2.36
CA ILE A 210 -17.60 1.77 3.43
C ILE A 210 -16.65 1.53 4.61
N ILE A 211 -16.46 0.27 5.01
CA ILE A 211 -15.55 -0.09 6.11
C ILE A 211 -14.10 0.24 5.76
N CYS A 212 -13.64 -0.06 4.54
CA CYS A 212 -12.30 0.33 4.08
C CYS A 212 -12.13 1.85 4.09
N GLY A 213 -13.08 2.59 3.52
CA GLY A 213 -13.06 4.06 3.52
C GLY A 213 -13.05 4.64 4.93
N GLY A 214 -13.89 4.12 5.82
CA GLY A 214 -13.93 4.51 7.24
C GLY A 214 -12.62 4.21 7.96
N MET A 215 -12.02 3.05 7.73
CA MET A 215 -10.71 2.66 8.30
C MET A 215 -9.59 3.59 7.82
N ILE A 216 -9.57 3.97 6.55
CA ILE A 216 -8.59 4.91 5.99
C ILE A 216 -8.79 6.31 6.62
N SER A 217 -10.02 6.80 6.65
CA SER A 217 -10.33 8.14 7.19
C SER A 217 -10.05 8.26 8.68
N LEU A 218 -10.46 7.26 9.48
CA LEU A 218 -10.16 7.23 10.92
C LEU A 218 -8.67 7.06 11.18
N GLY A 219 -7.99 6.24 10.39
CA GLY A 219 -6.54 6.09 10.45
C GLY A 219 -5.82 7.41 10.26
N MET A 220 -6.22 8.21 9.27
CA MET A 220 -5.67 9.55 9.03
C MET A 220 -5.99 10.50 10.19
N ALA A 221 -7.25 10.55 10.65
CA ALA A 221 -7.65 11.44 11.73
C ALA A 221 -6.86 11.17 13.03
N PHE A 222 -6.72 9.91 13.42
CA PHE A 222 -5.96 9.56 14.63
C PHE A 222 -4.46 9.78 14.49
N SER A 223 -3.90 9.58 13.29
CA SER A 223 -2.48 9.87 13.03
C SER A 223 -2.20 11.37 13.04
N ALA A 224 -3.08 12.20 12.48
CA ALA A 224 -2.94 13.65 12.47
C ALA A 224 -3.01 14.27 13.89
N ILE A 225 -3.90 13.75 14.75
CA ILE A 225 -4.04 14.22 16.14
C ILE A 225 -2.97 13.58 17.05
N ARG A 226 -2.25 12.55 16.57
CA ARG A 226 -1.20 11.80 17.30
C ARG A 226 -1.67 11.23 18.64
N THR A 227 -2.89 10.70 18.66
CA THR A 227 -3.45 10.00 19.82
C THR A 227 -2.93 8.57 19.92
N ASN A 228 -2.89 8.00 21.12
CA ASN A 228 -2.54 6.58 21.29
C ASN A 228 -3.48 5.63 20.52
N LEU A 229 -4.69 6.07 20.20
CA LEU A 229 -5.64 5.31 19.36
C LEU A 229 -5.16 5.10 17.93
N MET A 230 -4.21 5.87 17.43
CA MET A 230 -3.66 5.68 16.07
C MET A 230 -3.10 4.26 15.87
N TRP A 231 -2.51 3.66 16.91
CA TRP A 231 -1.94 2.31 16.84
C TRP A 231 -2.98 1.19 16.71
N THR A 232 -4.27 1.50 16.91
CA THR A 232 -5.36 0.58 16.63
C THR A 232 -5.71 0.52 15.14
N MET A 233 -5.21 1.48 14.34
CA MET A 233 -5.48 1.57 12.91
C MET A 233 -4.30 1.05 12.09
N PRO A 234 -4.54 0.28 11.02
CA PRO A 234 -3.48 -0.24 10.16
C PRO A 234 -2.62 0.86 9.52
N MET A 235 -3.19 2.03 9.27
CA MET A 235 -2.49 3.15 8.64
C MET A 235 -1.30 3.63 9.47
N ALA A 236 -1.48 3.91 10.77
CA ALA A 236 -0.37 4.36 11.63
C ALA A 236 0.73 3.31 11.76
N ASN A 237 0.33 2.03 11.80
CA ASN A 237 1.26 0.90 11.81
C ASN A 237 2.04 0.73 10.49
N SER A 238 1.59 1.35 9.39
CA SER A 238 2.27 1.32 8.10
C SER A 238 3.26 2.47 7.88
N ILE A 239 3.21 3.53 8.70
CA ILE A 239 4.10 4.70 8.60
C ILE A 239 5.34 4.48 9.46
N THR A 240 6.49 4.31 8.81
CA THR A 240 7.73 3.89 9.49
C THR A 240 8.25 4.92 10.49
N TRP A 241 8.27 6.21 10.15
CA TRP A 241 8.86 7.23 11.03
C TRP A 241 8.07 7.47 12.31
N LEU A 242 6.76 7.17 12.36
CA LEU A 242 5.96 7.31 13.57
C LEU A 242 6.44 6.42 14.72
N HIS A 243 7.15 5.34 14.41
CA HIS A 243 7.69 4.40 15.38
C HIS A 243 8.88 4.95 16.16
N TYR A 244 9.54 6.00 15.67
CA TYR A 244 10.81 6.49 16.21
C TYR A 244 10.72 7.91 16.73
N THR A 245 11.58 8.19 17.76
CA THR A 245 11.83 9.54 18.22
C THR A 245 12.98 10.19 17.45
N LYS A 246 13.09 11.54 17.50
CA LYS A 246 14.14 12.27 16.76
C LYS A 246 15.55 11.98 17.25
N TYR A 247 15.71 11.84 18.56
CA TYR A 247 17.02 11.85 19.21
C TYR A 247 17.33 10.57 20.00
N PHE A 248 16.34 9.82 20.39
CA PHE A 248 16.48 8.61 21.19
C PHE A 248 16.39 7.38 20.31
N ARG A 249 17.23 6.38 20.57
CA ARG A 249 17.19 5.10 19.88
C ARG A 249 16.00 4.22 20.27
N GLU A 250 15.32 4.57 21.37
CA GLU A 250 14.15 3.84 21.82
C GLU A 250 12.94 4.17 20.92
N PRO A 251 12.25 3.15 20.41
CA PRO A 251 11.06 3.37 19.59
C PRO A 251 9.88 3.84 20.45
N VAL A 252 9.04 4.73 19.90
CA VAL A 252 7.74 5.10 20.49
C VAL A 252 6.81 3.88 20.52
N MET A 253 6.84 3.10 19.43
CA MET A 253 6.18 1.81 19.31
C MET A 253 7.12 0.85 18.59
N SER A 254 7.29 -0.36 19.12
CA SER A 254 8.21 -1.31 18.50
C SER A 254 7.73 -1.71 17.10
N MET A 255 8.66 -1.78 16.16
CA MET A 255 8.37 -2.23 14.79
C MET A 255 7.82 -3.67 14.79
N SER A 256 8.30 -4.51 15.70
CA SER A 256 7.81 -5.88 15.86
C SER A 256 6.34 -5.94 16.25
N PHE A 257 5.86 -4.98 17.07
CA PHE A 257 4.44 -4.87 17.40
C PHE A 257 3.60 -4.61 16.14
N SER A 258 3.99 -3.64 15.32
CA SER A 258 3.23 -3.28 14.12
C SER A 258 3.24 -4.38 13.07
N VAL A 259 4.37 -5.06 12.87
CA VAL A 259 4.44 -6.23 11.99
C VAL A 259 3.53 -7.34 12.50
N SER A 260 3.56 -7.65 13.80
CA SER A 260 2.71 -8.66 14.41
C SER A 260 1.22 -8.29 14.32
N TYR A 261 0.89 -7.02 14.59
CA TYR A 261 -0.47 -6.49 14.48
C TYR A 261 -1.03 -6.69 13.06
N LEU A 262 -0.29 -6.23 12.04
CA LEU A 262 -0.72 -6.38 10.64
C LEU A 262 -0.82 -7.84 10.22
N ALA A 263 0.14 -8.68 10.63
CA ALA A 263 0.13 -10.12 10.33
C ALA A 263 -1.07 -10.84 10.97
N ILE A 264 -1.36 -10.55 12.24
CA ILE A 264 -2.53 -11.12 12.94
C ILE A 264 -3.81 -10.64 12.26
N PHE A 265 -3.91 -9.37 11.90
CA PHE A 265 -5.10 -8.84 11.23
C PHE A 265 -5.33 -9.53 9.87
N ILE A 266 -4.28 -9.69 9.07
CA ILE A 266 -4.33 -10.45 7.81
C ILE A 266 -4.76 -11.91 8.07
N ALA A 267 -4.18 -12.58 9.06
CA ALA A 267 -4.52 -13.96 9.38
C ALA A 267 -6.00 -14.11 9.78
N VAL A 268 -6.51 -13.21 10.61
CA VAL A 268 -7.93 -13.18 11.01
C VAL A 268 -8.84 -13.00 9.78
N LEU A 269 -8.52 -12.05 8.89
CA LEU A 269 -9.29 -11.85 7.66
C LEU A 269 -9.25 -13.07 6.74
N LEU A 270 -8.11 -13.75 6.62
CA LEU A 270 -8.01 -15.00 5.84
C LEU A 270 -8.90 -16.10 6.43
N VAL A 271 -8.97 -16.21 7.75
CA VAL A 271 -9.90 -17.15 8.41
C VAL A 271 -11.36 -16.81 8.08
N PHE A 272 -11.74 -15.52 8.14
CA PHE A 272 -13.08 -15.09 7.73
C PHE A 272 -13.36 -15.38 6.26
N CYS A 273 -12.41 -15.13 5.36
CA CYS A 273 -12.54 -15.50 3.95
C CYS A 273 -12.76 -17.00 3.78
N PHE A 274 -12.01 -17.83 4.51
CA PHE A 274 -12.14 -19.29 4.46
C PHE A 274 -13.49 -19.79 4.97
N ILE A 275 -14.04 -19.16 6.01
CA ILE A 275 -15.40 -19.45 6.48
C ILE A 275 -16.45 -19.03 5.46
N ALA A 276 -16.28 -17.83 4.87
CA ALA A 276 -17.20 -17.28 3.90
C ALA A 276 -17.28 -18.13 2.63
N ILE A 277 -16.14 -18.60 2.10
CA ILE A 277 -16.12 -19.42 0.88
C ILE A 277 -16.79 -20.79 1.07
N ARG A 278 -16.80 -21.33 2.28
CA ARG A 278 -17.53 -22.59 2.59
C ARG A 278 -19.03 -22.41 2.49
N LYS A 279 -19.55 -21.22 2.84
CA LYS A 279 -20.98 -20.87 2.79
C LYS A 279 -21.42 -20.31 1.42
N PHE A 280 -20.48 -20.06 0.54
CA PHE A 280 -20.74 -19.46 -0.78
C PHE A 280 -21.43 -20.47 -1.71
N ASN A 281 -22.69 -20.21 -2.10
CA ASN A 281 -23.49 -21.03 -3.01
C ASN A 281 -23.49 -20.48 -4.43
N TYR A 282 -23.74 -21.36 -5.43
CA TYR A 282 -23.74 -20.97 -6.86
C TYR A 282 -24.89 -20.01 -7.21
N ASP A 283 -26.05 -20.11 -6.55
CA ASP A 283 -27.15 -19.17 -6.68
C ASP A 283 -26.75 -17.73 -6.34
N ASN A 284 -25.73 -17.60 -5.50
CA ASN A 284 -25.18 -16.33 -5.09
C ASN A 284 -24.43 -15.57 -6.19
N VAL A 285 -23.98 -16.26 -7.22
CA VAL A 285 -23.18 -15.64 -8.31
C VAL A 285 -24.10 -14.93 -9.30
N ALA A 286 -25.28 -15.45 -9.56
CA ALA A 286 -26.26 -14.81 -10.45
C ALA A 286 -26.76 -13.47 -9.87
N GLU A 287 -26.96 -13.39 -8.55
CA GLU A 287 -27.39 -12.15 -7.87
C GLU A 287 -26.28 -11.08 -7.72
N ILE A 288 -25.00 -11.48 -7.74
CA ILE A 288 -23.87 -10.54 -7.68
C ILE A 288 -23.57 -9.95 -9.06
N ALA A 289 -23.98 -10.67 -10.13
CA ALA A 289 -23.74 -10.27 -11.52
C ALA A 289 -24.86 -9.37 -12.09
N SER A 290 -26.01 -9.28 -11.40
CA SER A 290 -27.13 -8.36 -11.71
C SER A 290 -26.95 -7.04 -10.94
#